data_acde6ad2bc8c4c17c8396c1d9b6c88ab
#
_entry.id   acde6ad2bc8c4c17c8396c1d9b6c88ab
#
_cell.length_a   1.000
_cell.length_b   1.000
_cell.length_c   1.000
_cell.angle_alpha   90.00
_cell.angle_beta   90.00
_cell.angle_gamma   90.00
#
_symmetry.space_group_name_H-M   'P 1'
#
loop_
_entity.id
_entity.type
_entity.pdbx_description
1 polymer ?
#
loop_
_entity_poly.entity_id
_entity_poly.type
_entity_poly.pdbx_seq_one_letter_code
_entity_poly.pdbx_strand_id
1 'polypeptide(L)'
;QWKNPENNGTIGSSGVKCRLRGTETAVSHKSLREEIRTMESYMEMLARLAKEASRTAAKLGTDDKNRGLLAVADELIDQKEMILEENAKDVEAAKAKGTKQSLIDRLALSEKRIEDMAVGLRQIAALDDPIGEVLYMKTRPNGLRIGQKRVPLGVVGIIYESRPNVTADAFGLCFKTGNAAILRGG
;
A
#
# COMPACT_ATOMS: atom_id res chain seq x y z
N GLN A 1 -13.92 -34.96 -6.11
CA GLN A 1 -15.38 -35.17 -5.99
C GLN A 1 -15.83 -34.62 -4.65
N TRP A 2 -16.35 -33.39 -4.61
CA TRP A 2 -17.05 -32.83 -3.47
C TRP A 2 -18.55 -33.03 -3.71
N LYS A 3 -19.22 -33.78 -2.86
CA LYS A 3 -20.67 -33.94 -2.82
C LYS A 3 -21.27 -32.82 -1.96
N ASN A 4 -22.22 -32.09 -2.53
CA ASN A 4 -23.04 -31.10 -1.89
C ASN A 4 -24.24 -31.80 -1.21
N PRO A 5 -24.53 -31.64 0.08
CA PRO A 5 -25.81 -32.08 0.64
C PRO A 5 -26.82 -30.96 0.50
N GLU A 6 -27.89 -31.24 -0.20
CA GLU A 6 -29.10 -30.45 -0.30
C GLU A 6 -29.68 -30.18 1.09
N ASN A 7 -29.98 -28.91 1.39
CA ASN A 7 -30.85 -28.55 2.47
C ASN A 7 -31.86 -27.53 1.97
N ASN A 8 -33.08 -28.02 1.69
CA ASN A 8 -34.27 -27.22 1.46
C ASN A 8 -34.67 -26.53 2.77
N GLY A 9 -34.37 -25.24 2.88
CA GLY A 9 -34.81 -24.36 3.95
C GLY A 9 -35.26 -23.05 3.39
N THR A 10 -36.56 -22.80 3.51
CA THR A 10 -37.24 -21.53 3.22
C THR A 10 -36.53 -20.40 3.97
N ILE A 11 -35.96 -19.43 3.27
CA ILE A 11 -35.30 -18.26 3.87
C ILE A 11 -36.41 -17.28 4.30
N GLY A 12 -36.77 -17.36 5.58
CA GLY A 12 -37.51 -16.30 6.25
C GLY A 12 -36.57 -15.11 6.49
N SER A 13 -37.12 -13.90 6.38
CA SER A 13 -36.46 -12.60 6.57
C SER A 13 -35.97 -12.40 8.01
N SER A 14 -34.87 -13.07 8.41
CA SER A 14 -34.24 -12.87 9.71
C SER A 14 -32.75 -12.61 9.51
N GLY A 15 -32.31 -11.42 9.94
CA GLY A 15 -30.94 -10.93 9.80
C GLY A 15 -29.89 -11.88 10.36
N VAL A 16 -28.75 -11.93 9.72
CA VAL A 16 -27.55 -12.66 10.16
C VAL A 16 -27.06 -12.06 11.47
N LYS A 17 -27.21 -12.81 12.58
CA LYS A 17 -26.66 -12.44 13.88
C LYS A 17 -25.20 -12.80 13.94
N CYS A 18 -24.34 -11.81 13.82
CA CYS A 18 -22.92 -11.97 14.13
C CYS A 18 -22.71 -11.66 15.62
N ARG A 19 -22.36 -12.67 16.41
CA ARG A 19 -22.14 -12.54 17.86
C ARG A 19 -20.69 -12.14 18.11
N LEU A 20 -20.42 -10.84 18.19
CA LEU A 20 -19.23 -10.30 18.84
C LEU A 20 -19.60 -9.85 20.25
N ARG A 21 -18.74 -10.18 21.23
CA ARG A 21 -18.99 -9.98 22.66
C ARG A 21 -19.33 -8.52 22.99
N GLY A 22 -20.55 -8.30 23.54
CA GLY A 22 -20.92 -7.10 24.29
C GLY A 22 -21.41 -5.92 23.44
N THR A 23 -22.70 -5.87 23.22
CA THR A 23 -23.62 -4.88 22.63
C THR A 23 -24.12 -5.28 21.24
N GLU A 24 -25.36 -5.80 21.22
CA GLU A 24 -26.12 -6.01 19.98
C GLU A 24 -26.57 -4.63 19.44
N THR A 25 -25.80 -4.04 18.56
CA THR A 25 -26.32 -3.01 17.65
C THR A 25 -26.75 -3.72 16.37
N ALA A 26 -28.03 -3.83 16.14
CA ALA A 26 -28.59 -4.32 14.89
C ALA A 26 -28.26 -3.33 13.78
N VAL A 27 -27.17 -3.58 13.06
CA VAL A 27 -26.81 -2.82 11.86
C VAL A 27 -27.84 -3.20 10.78
N SER A 28 -28.63 -2.22 10.35
CA SER A 28 -29.62 -2.40 9.29
C SER A 28 -28.93 -2.85 8.00
N HIS A 29 -29.48 -3.85 7.31
CA HIS A 29 -29.00 -4.28 5.99
C HIS A 29 -28.89 -3.13 4.97
N LYS A 30 -29.65 -2.07 5.15
CA LYS A 30 -29.60 -0.86 4.33
C LYS A 30 -28.34 -0.04 4.63
N SER A 31 -27.98 0.12 5.91
CA SER A 31 -26.75 0.80 6.35
C SER A 31 -25.50 0.06 5.84
N LEU A 32 -25.48 -1.27 5.95
CA LEU A 32 -24.36 -2.07 5.46
C LEU A 32 -24.18 -1.95 3.93
N ARG A 33 -25.28 -1.92 3.17
CA ARG A 33 -25.23 -1.74 1.71
C ARG A 33 -24.77 -0.34 1.30
N GLU A 34 -25.14 0.68 2.06
CA GLU A 34 -24.70 2.06 1.84
C GLU A 34 -23.22 2.22 2.15
N GLU A 35 -22.72 1.62 3.23
CA GLU A 35 -21.30 1.60 3.58
C GLU A 35 -20.47 0.87 2.51
N ILE A 36 -20.91 -0.32 2.06
CA ILE A 36 -20.25 -1.07 0.97
C ILE A 36 -20.24 -0.23 -0.32
N ARG A 37 -21.36 0.40 -0.68
CA ARG A 37 -21.44 1.26 -1.88
C ARG A 37 -20.55 2.48 -1.79
N THR A 38 -20.41 3.09 -0.61
CA THR A 38 -19.50 4.23 -0.38
C THR A 38 -18.04 3.79 -0.47
N MET A 39 -17.70 2.61 0.06
CA MET A 39 -16.36 2.04 -0.05
C MET A 39 -16.00 1.67 -1.49
N GLU A 40 -16.92 1.09 -2.25
CA GLU A 40 -16.72 0.81 -3.68
C GLU A 40 -16.43 2.11 -4.45
N SER A 41 -17.21 3.16 -4.23
CA SER A 41 -16.99 4.47 -4.84
C SER A 41 -15.62 5.07 -4.48
N TYR A 42 -15.19 4.96 -3.21
CA TYR A 42 -13.87 5.42 -2.77
C TYR A 42 -12.74 4.62 -3.42
N MET A 43 -12.85 3.30 -3.46
CA MET A 43 -11.83 2.44 -4.05
C MET A 43 -11.72 2.63 -5.57
N GLU A 44 -12.84 2.83 -6.26
CA GLU A 44 -12.83 3.15 -7.69
C GLU A 44 -12.13 4.49 -7.97
N MET A 45 -12.43 5.51 -7.16
CA MET A 45 -11.77 6.82 -7.26
C MET A 45 -10.26 6.68 -7.03
N LEU A 46 -9.85 5.97 -5.98
CA LEU A 46 -8.45 5.75 -5.64
C LEU A 46 -7.72 5.00 -6.76
N ALA A 47 -8.33 3.94 -7.30
CA ALA A 47 -7.77 3.17 -8.40
C ALA A 47 -7.59 4.00 -9.67
N ARG A 48 -8.57 4.87 -9.99
CA ARG A 48 -8.48 5.79 -11.13
C ARG A 48 -7.34 6.79 -10.96
N LEU A 49 -7.25 7.44 -9.79
CA LEU A 49 -6.16 8.38 -9.48
C LEU A 49 -4.78 7.69 -9.55
N ALA A 50 -4.66 6.50 -8.98
CA ALA A 50 -3.42 5.73 -9.06
C ALA A 50 -3.07 5.35 -10.50
N LYS A 51 -4.07 5.02 -11.34
CA LYS A 51 -3.84 4.73 -12.75
C LYS A 51 -3.37 5.95 -13.54
N GLU A 52 -3.91 7.11 -13.25
CA GLU A 52 -3.46 8.39 -13.85
C GLU A 52 -2.03 8.72 -13.39
N ALA A 53 -1.76 8.63 -12.08
CA ALA A 53 -0.43 8.85 -11.52
C ALA A 53 0.63 7.89 -12.09
N SER A 54 0.27 6.63 -12.33
CA SER A 54 1.19 5.64 -12.89
C SER A 54 1.67 6.00 -14.29
N ARG A 55 0.83 6.67 -15.11
CA ARG A 55 1.21 7.14 -16.44
C ARG A 55 2.23 8.27 -16.41
N THR A 56 2.16 9.10 -15.36
CA THR A 56 3.13 10.16 -15.10
C THR A 56 4.42 9.58 -14.56
N ALA A 57 4.33 8.71 -13.55
CA ALA A 57 5.49 8.06 -12.92
C ALA A 57 6.34 7.26 -13.94
N ALA A 58 5.67 6.57 -14.88
CA ALA A 58 6.34 5.81 -15.93
C ALA A 58 7.19 6.66 -16.92
N LYS A 59 6.98 7.98 -16.95
CA LYS A 59 7.71 8.92 -17.82
C LYS A 59 8.86 9.61 -17.11
N LEU A 60 8.96 9.49 -15.79
CA LEU A 60 10.03 10.12 -15.02
C LEU A 60 11.38 9.51 -15.37
N GLY A 61 12.37 10.37 -15.56
CA GLY A 61 13.76 9.97 -15.69
C GLY A 61 14.36 9.54 -14.35
N THR A 62 15.51 8.87 -14.41
CA THR A 62 16.23 8.41 -13.21
C THR A 62 16.53 9.56 -12.25
N ASP A 63 16.99 10.71 -12.77
CA ASP A 63 17.33 11.87 -11.95
C ASP A 63 16.11 12.47 -11.25
N ASP A 64 14.94 12.50 -11.90
CA ASP A 64 13.69 12.99 -11.31
C ASP A 64 13.25 12.08 -10.18
N LYS A 65 13.32 10.76 -10.39
CA LYS A 65 13.02 9.77 -9.36
C LYS A 65 13.97 9.88 -8.17
N ASN A 66 15.27 10.01 -8.43
CA ASN A 66 16.25 10.16 -7.36
C ASN A 66 16.04 11.45 -6.56
N ARG A 67 15.81 12.59 -7.22
CA ARG A 67 15.47 13.85 -6.54
C ARG A 67 14.22 13.73 -5.68
N GLY A 68 13.17 13.08 -6.20
CA GLY A 68 11.95 12.85 -5.44
C GLY A 68 12.17 12.02 -4.19
N LEU A 69 12.97 10.93 -4.28
CA LEU A 69 13.30 10.08 -3.14
C LEU A 69 14.14 10.82 -2.08
N LEU A 70 15.11 11.61 -2.53
CA LEU A 70 15.93 12.43 -1.62
C LEU A 70 15.11 13.51 -0.93
N ALA A 71 14.21 14.18 -1.64
CA ALA A 71 13.30 15.17 -1.06
C ALA A 71 12.39 14.56 0.01
N VAL A 72 11.84 13.35 -0.22
CA VAL A 72 11.04 12.65 0.79
C VAL A 72 11.89 12.23 1.99
N ALA A 73 13.13 11.80 1.77
CA ALA A 73 14.05 11.47 2.86
C ALA A 73 14.38 12.68 3.75
N ASP A 74 14.58 13.85 3.14
CA ASP A 74 14.83 15.10 3.86
C ASP A 74 13.58 15.56 4.61
N GLU A 75 12.39 15.49 3.99
CA GLU A 75 11.12 15.84 4.63
C GLU A 75 10.79 14.95 5.83
N LEU A 76 11.13 13.64 5.78
CA LEU A 76 10.98 12.75 6.94
C LEU A 76 11.79 13.22 8.15
N ILE A 77 12.96 13.78 7.93
CA ILE A 77 13.81 14.32 8.99
C ILE A 77 13.26 15.65 9.49
N ASP A 78 12.84 16.52 8.58
CA ASP A 78 12.33 17.85 8.92
C ASP A 78 10.99 17.78 9.69
N GLN A 79 10.14 16.81 9.35
CA GLN A 79 8.84 16.60 9.98
C GLN A 79 8.88 15.56 11.12
N LYS A 80 10.07 15.20 11.60
CA LYS A 80 10.27 14.13 12.58
C LYS A 80 9.42 14.30 13.85
N GLU A 81 9.36 15.49 14.39
CA GLU A 81 8.61 15.79 15.62
C GLU A 81 7.11 15.58 15.41
N MET A 82 6.55 16.11 14.33
CA MET A 82 5.13 15.93 13.99
C MET A 82 4.78 14.45 13.80
N ILE A 83 5.65 13.70 13.12
CA ILE A 83 5.44 12.26 12.91
C ILE A 83 5.42 11.49 14.22
N LEU A 84 6.31 11.84 15.16
CA LEU A 84 6.37 11.20 16.48
C LEU A 84 5.13 11.54 17.33
N GLU A 85 4.65 12.78 17.27
CA GLU A 85 3.43 13.19 17.97
C GLU A 85 2.19 12.43 17.47
N GLU A 86 2.01 12.33 16.16
CA GLU A 86 0.88 11.56 15.58
C GLU A 86 1.01 10.06 15.88
N ASN A 87 2.22 9.51 15.82
CA ASN A 87 2.45 8.11 16.15
C ASN A 87 2.16 7.81 17.62
N ALA A 88 2.46 8.74 18.54
CA ALA A 88 2.12 8.59 19.95
C ALA A 88 0.60 8.43 20.17
N LYS A 89 -0.23 9.19 19.43
CA LYS A 89 -1.70 9.06 19.45
C LYS A 89 -2.16 7.68 18.96
N ASP A 90 -1.54 7.17 17.88
CA ASP A 90 -1.84 5.83 17.35
C ASP A 90 -1.49 4.73 18.36
N VAL A 91 -0.34 4.85 19.03
CA VAL A 91 0.11 3.91 20.07
C VAL A 91 -0.86 3.92 21.27
N GLU A 92 -1.31 5.09 21.71
CA GLU A 92 -2.29 5.20 22.80
C GLU A 92 -3.64 4.58 22.39
N ALA A 93 -4.12 4.85 21.18
CA ALA A 93 -5.33 4.25 20.65
C ALA A 93 -5.24 2.72 20.55
N ALA A 94 -4.08 2.20 20.15
CA ALA A 94 -3.83 0.77 20.08
C ALA A 94 -3.83 0.12 21.49
N LYS A 95 -3.22 0.78 22.48
CA LYS A 95 -3.25 0.34 23.89
C LYS A 95 -4.68 0.31 24.44
N ALA A 96 -5.46 1.36 24.18
CA ALA A 96 -6.87 1.45 24.61
C ALA A 96 -7.74 0.34 24.00
N LYS A 97 -7.44 -0.12 22.78
CA LYS A 97 -8.09 -1.25 22.11
C LYS A 97 -7.64 -2.62 22.62
N GLY A 98 -6.69 -2.69 23.54
CA GLY A 98 -6.14 -3.97 24.04
C GLY A 98 -5.27 -4.71 23.04
N THR A 99 -4.63 -4.00 22.11
CA THR A 99 -3.72 -4.58 21.13
C THR A 99 -2.54 -5.26 21.83
N LYS A 100 -2.08 -6.41 21.30
CA LYS A 100 -0.93 -7.13 21.86
C LYS A 100 0.32 -6.27 21.87
N GLN A 101 1.11 -6.35 22.94
CA GLN A 101 2.32 -5.55 23.13
C GLN A 101 3.30 -5.68 21.94
N SER A 102 3.48 -6.86 21.39
CA SER A 102 4.35 -7.09 20.22
C SER A 102 3.91 -6.33 18.96
N LEU A 103 2.62 -6.02 18.81
CA LEU A 103 2.12 -5.19 17.71
C LEU A 103 2.30 -3.70 18.02
N ILE A 104 2.13 -3.30 19.29
CA ILE A 104 2.40 -1.93 19.75
C ILE A 104 3.88 -1.60 19.55
N ASP A 105 4.80 -2.50 19.87
CA ASP A 105 6.24 -2.32 19.69
C ASP A 105 6.63 -2.15 18.21
N ARG A 106 5.87 -2.78 17.30
CA ARG A 106 6.05 -2.63 15.85
C ARG A 106 5.49 -1.30 15.33
N LEU A 107 4.38 -0.84 15.93
CA LEU A 107 3.72 0.42 15.58
C LEU A 107 4.50 1.63 16.06
N ALA A 108 5.12 1.55 17.25
CA ALA A 108 5.83 2.66 17.86
C ALA A 108 7.04 3.10 17.03
N LEU A 109 7.09 4.37 16.66
CA LEU A 109 8.26 5.02 16.06
C LEU A 109 9.19 5.58 17.14
N SER A 110 10.45 5.70 16.77
CA SER A 110 11.48 6.46 17.49
C SER A 110 12.20 7.36 16.49
N GLU A 111 12.92 8.36 16.96
CA GLU A 111 13.75 9.22 16.12
C GLU A 111 14.67 8.38 15.22
N LYS A 112 15.36 7.40 15.82
CA LYS A 112 16.23 6.50 15.08
C LYS A 112 15.50 5.75 13.96
N ARG A 113 14.27 5.28 14.20
CA ARG A 113 13.50 4.58 13.15
C ARG A 113 13.14 5.50 11.99
N ILE A 114 12.85 6.78 12.25
CA ILE A 114 12.60 7.77 11.20
C ILE A 114 13.89 8.05 10.43
N GLU A 115 15.02 8.19 11.11
CA GLU A 115 16.33 8.33 10.48
C GLU A 115 16.68 7.12 9.61
N ASP A 116 16.44 5.90 10.11
CA ASP A 116 16.65 4.66 9.35
C ASP A 116 15.75 4.61 8.09
N MET A 117 14.50 5.10 8.14
CA MET A 117 13.62 5.24 6.98
C MET A 117 14.19 6.21 5.94
N ALA A 118 14.68 7.37 6.38
CA ALA A 118 15.33 8.35 5.50
C ALA A 118 16.60 7.79 4.86
N VAL A 119 17.40 7.05 5.62
CA VAL A 119 18.59 6.35 5.10
C VAL A 119 18.18 5.31 4.06
N GLY A 120 17.12 4.52 4.31
CA GLY A 120 16.59 3.56 3.34
C GLY A 120 16.19 4.20 2.02
N LEU A 121 15.49 5.34 2.05
CA LEU A 121 15.11 6.08 0.84
C LEU A 121 16.35 6.61 0.07
N ARG A 122 17.37 7.09 0.78
CA ARG A 122 18.65 7.52 0.15
C ARG A 122 19.38 6.34 -0.48
N GLN A 123 19.35 5.16 0.15
CA GLN A 123 19.91 3.94 -0.42
C GLN A 123 19.16 3.52 -1.69
N ILE A 124 17.82 3.56 -1.68
CA ILE A 124 17.00 3.28 -2.88
C ILE A 124 17.30 4.28 -4.00
N ALA A 125 17.48 5.56 -3.67
CA ALA A 125 17.86 6.57 -4.67
C ALA A 125 19.23 6.26 -5.33
N ALA A 126 20.16 5.69 -4.58
CA ALA A 126 21.52 5.33 -5.07
C ALA A 126 21.54 4.03 -5.91
N LEU A 127 20.48 3.22 -5.88
CA LEU A 127 20.39 2.02 -6.72
C LEU A 127 20.29 2.39 -8.20
N ASP A 128 20.77 1.51 -9.07
CA ASP A 128 20.54 1.60 -10.51
C ASP A 128 19.04 1.58 -10.82
N ASP A 129 18.64 2.35 -11.83
CA ASP A 129 17.26 2.34 -12.31
C ASP A 129 17.05 1.14 -13.23
N PRO A 130 16.22 0.16 -12.86
CA PRO A 130 16.02 -1.01 -13.70
C PRO A 130 15.14 -0.74 -14.92
N ILE A 131 14.43 0.40 -14.95
CA ILE A 131 13.48 0.70 -16.01
C ILE A 131 14.20 1.18 -17.27
N GLY A 132 13.92 0.52 -18.37
CA GLY A 132 14.57 0.80 -19.65
C GLY A 132 15.72 -0.14 -19.96
N GLU A 133 16.18 -0.96 -19.00
CA GLU A 133 17.20 -1.98 -19.23
C GLU A 133 16.77 -2.96 -20.30
N VAL A 134 17.65 -3.21 -21.29
CA VAL A 134 17.46 -4.20 -22.34
C VAL A 134 18.15 -5.49 -21.94
N LEU A 135 17.39 -6.54 -21.63
CA LEU A 135 17.92 -7.82 -21.16
C LEU A 135 18.57 -8.61 -22.28
N TYR A 136 18.00 -8.54 -23.48
CA TYR A 136 18.59 -9.11 -24.70
C TYR A 136 18.01 -8.46 -25.96
N MET A 137 18.73 -8.60 -27.08
CA MET A 137 18.29 -8.21 -28.41
C MET A 137 18.75 -9.27 -29.42
N LYS A 138 17.86 -9.74 -30.29
CA LYS A 138 18.15 -10.75 -31.35
C LYS A 138 17.63 -10.27 -32.68
N THR A 139 18.45 -10.43 -33.72
CA THR A 139 18.03 -10.24 -35.11
C THR A 139 17.54 -11.57 -35.66
N ARG A 140 16.38 -11.59 -36.28
CA ARG A 140 15.82 -12.75 -36.96
C ARG A 140 16.31 -12.84 -38.41
N PRO A 141 16.21 -14.02 -39.09
CA PRO A 141 16.64 -14.15 -40.46
C PRO A 141 16.00 -13.18 -41.45
N ASN A 142 14.77 -12.71 -41.15
CA ASN A 142 14.05 -11.71 -41.96
C ASN A 142 14.45 -10.25 -41.61
N GLY A 143 15.51 -10.04 -40.81
CA GLY A 143 15.98 -8.71 -40.40
C GLY A 143 15.25 -8.09 -39.21
N LEU A 144 14.16 -8.68 -38.69
CA LEU A 144 13.42 -8.17 -37.56
C LEU A 144 14.26 -8.27 -36.28
N ARG A 145 14.38 -7.14 -35.51
CA ARG A 145 15.06 -7.09 -34.25
C ARG A 145 14.04 -7.25 -33.11
N ILE A 146 14.19 -8.28 -32.31
CA ILE A 146 13.32 -8.59 -31.16
C ILE A 146 14.17 -8.51 -29.89
N GLY A 147 13.68 -7.76 -28.91
CA GLY A 147 14.33 -7.63 -27.61
C GLY A 147 13.33 -7.64 -26.45
N GLN A 148 13.88 -7.81 -25.25
CA GLN A 148 13.12 -7.71 -24.00
C GLN A 148 13.66 -6.51 -23.22
N LYS A 149 12.75 -5.60 -22.84
CA LYS A 149 13.04 -4.38 -22.09
C LYS A 149 12.21 -4.34 -20.83
N ARG A 150 12.81 -3.92 -19.71
CA ARG A 150 12.09 -3.71 -18.44
C ARG A 150 11.23 -2.45 -18.51
N VAL A 151 9.98 -2.57 -18.07
CA VAL A 151 8.99 -1.47 -18.02
C VAL A 151 8.30 -1.47 -16.65
N PRO A 152 7.75 -0.33 -16.18
CA PRO A 152 6.95 -0.28 -14.97
C PRO A 152 5.73 -1.21 -15.03
N LEU A 153 5.32 -1.75 -13.89
CA LEU A 153 4.09 -2.55 -13.76
C LEU A 153 2.84 -1.68 -13.88
N GLY A 154 2.94 -0.42 -13.46
CA GLY A 154 1.85 0.56 -13.45
C GLY A 154 1.39 0.89 -12.04
N VAL A 155 0.37 0.22 -11.51
CA VAL A 155 -0.13 0.41 -10.15
C VAL A 155 0.16 -0.83 -9.33
N VAL A 156 0.76 -0.65 -8.15
CA VAL A 156 1.07 -1.73 -7.19
C VAL A 156 0.27 -1.50 -5.92
N GLY A 157 -0.60 -2.45 -5.57
CA GLY A 157 -1.31 -2.47 -4.29
C GLY A 157 -0.49 -3.24 -3.26
N ILE A 158 -0.26 -2.64 -2.08
CA ILE A 158 0.51 -3.25 -1.00
C ILE A 158 -0.32 -3.22 0.27
N ILE A 159 -0.62 -4.40 0.82
CA ILE A 159 -1.31 -4.58 2.09
C ILE A 159 -0.28 -5.07 3.10
N TYR A 160 -0.14 -4.37 4.22
CA TYR A 160 0.84 -4.68 5.24
C TYR A 160 0.29 -4.44 6.65
N GLU A 161 0.92 -5.04 7.64
CA GLU A 161 0.59 -4.82 9.06
C GLU A 161 1.07 -3.43 9.53
N SER A 162 0.69 -3.06 10.76
CA SER A 162 1.02 -1.80 11.44
C SER A 162 2.53 -1.60 11.64
N ARG A 163 3.25 -1.33 10.55
CA ARG A 163 4.69 -1.02 10.55
C ARG A 163 4.91 0.25 9.75
N PRO A 164 5.08 1.41 10.40
CA PRO A 164 5.23 2.69 9.69
C PRO A 164 6.39 2.73 8.69
N ASN A 165 7.52 2.07 8.99
CA ASN A 165 8.68 2.01 8.09
C ASN A 165 8.36 1.33 6.75
N VAL A 166 7.45 0.34 6.72
CA VAL A 166 7.05 -0.34 5.47
C VAL A 166 6.41 0.64 4.49
N THR A 167 5.74 1.68 4.97
CA THR A 167 5.15 2.74 4.13
C THR A 167 6.23 3.44 3.30
N ALA A 168 7.35 3.84 3.93
CA ALA A 168 8.45 4.51 3.25
C ALA A 168 9.18 3.58 2.27
N ASP A 169 9.48 2.34 2.71
CA ASP A 169 10.17 1.34 1.88
C ASP A 169 9.35 0.98 0.65
N ALA A 170 8.05 0.70 0.84
CA ALA A 170 7.13 0.34 -0.23
C ALA A 170 6.94 1.47 -1.24
N PHE A 171 6.77 2.72 -0.75
CA PHE A 171 6.73 3.90 -1.60
C PHE A 171 8.04 4.04 -2.40
N GLY A 172 9.18 3.99 -1.71
CA GLY A 172 10.50 4.20 -2.32
C GLY A 172 10.76 3.23 -3.47
N LEU A 173 10.53 1.93 -3.24
CA LEU A 173 10.74 0.89 -4.26
C LEU A 173 9.78 1.03 -5.44
N CYS A 174 8.49 1.31 -5.20
CA CYS A 174 7.52 1.54 -6.26
C CYS A 174 7.87 2.78 -7.09
N PHE A 175 8.20 3.89 -6.43
CA PHE A 175 8.52 5.15 -7.11
C PHE A 175 9.83 5.04 -7.92
N LYS A 176 10.89 4.43 -7.36
CA LYS A 176 12.15 4.17 -8.08
C LYS A 176 11.92 3.38 -9.36
N THR A 177 11.00 2.43 -9.35
CA THR A 177 10.66 1.59 -10.49
C THR A 177 9.54 2.15 -11.37
N GLY A 178 9.18 3.45 -11.20
CA GLY A 178 8.22 4.16 -12.04
C GLY A 178 6.77 3.70 -11.87
N ASN A 179 6.42 3.12 -10.72
CA ASN A 179 5.08 2.65 -10.40
C ASN A 179 4.36 3.61 -9.44
N ALA A 180 3.05 3.71 -9.56
CA ALA A 180 2.20 4.25 -8.51
C ALA A 180 1.92 3.18 -7.46
N ALA A 181 1.86 3.57 -6.17
CA ALA A 181 1.56 2.66 -5.08
C ALA A 181 0.22 3.01 -4.43
N ILE A 182 -0.60 1.99 -4.15
CA ILE A 182 -1.74 2.08 -3.25
C ILE A 182 -1.35 1.32 -1.99
N LEU A 183 -1.25 2.04 -0.87
CA LEU A 183 -0.78 1.50 0.40
C LEU A 183 -1.95 1.32 1.36
N ARG A 184 -2.08 0.12 1.93
CA ARG A 184 -3.08 -0.22 2.94
C ARG A 184 -2.37 -0.75 4.18
N GLY A 185 -2.24 0.10 5.18
CA GLY A 185 -1.79 -0.29 6.52
C GLY A 185 -2.89 -1.00 7.32
N GLY A 186 -2.51 -1.67 8.40
CA GLY A 186 -3.41 -2.34 9.35
C GLY A 186 -4.05 -1.38 10.35
#